data_f1ba2ccc90e34ef297820983a1129888
#
_entry.id   f1ba2ccc90e34ef297820983a1129888
#
_cell.length_a   1.000
_cell.length_b   1.000
_cell.length_c   1.000
_cell.angle_alpha   90.00
_cell.angle_beta   90.00
_cell.angle_gamma   90.00
#
_symmetry.space_group_name_H-M   'P 1'
#
loop_
_entity.id
_entity.type
_entity.pdbx_description
1 polymer ?
#
loop_
_entity_poly.entity_id
_entity_poly.type
_entity_poly.pdbx_seq_one_letter_code
_entity_poly.pdbx_strand_id
1 'polypeptide(L)'
;MYQSNPKTPFVPGFEVAGTVRECSVDSKFAVGDRVVAATTVFRSGRHGSFGEYCVASENLAYKLPEEISYEAGAAILMSYLTSDFALHRRAQLKKDEIVLVNAAAGGVGISAVQLAKIEGAKVIAAVGSNEKKEFIQQFEPDLVINYQMENLKDVVEEKFGKRPVNVFYDQVGGEPYEEGIRLLSSEGRALIVGFASGNIPSQLLSYLLVKNISLMGVFMISFENEDKEYLERRMKTIFDHYLNKTIKPVYETINFDEIIKYLELIGSRKTIGRIVALR
;
A
#
# COMPACT_ATOMS: atom_id res chain seq x y z
N MET A 1 11.29 13.75 0.96
CA MET A 1 10.32 13.03 0.09
C MET A 1 11.11 12.40 -1.04
N TYR A 2 11.14 11.10 -1.12
CA TYR A 2 12.04 10.36 -2.02
C TYR A 2 11.50 10.15 -3.45
N GLN A 3 10.17 10.25 -3.65
CA GLN A 3 9.55 10.03 -4.96
C GLN A 3 9.27 11.31 -5.73
N SER A 4 9.07 12.42 -5.04
CA SER A 4 8.74 13.70 -5.63
C SER A 4 9.15 14.83 -4.68
N ASN A 5 9.66 15.91 -5.25
CA ASN A 5 9.97 17.12 -4.51
C ASN A 5 9.35 18.33 -5.24
N PRO A 6 8.02 18.48 -5.14
CA PRO A 6 7.31 19.54 -5.84
C PRO A 6 7.77 20.91 -5.35
N LYS A 7 7.90 21.85 -6.28
CA LYS A 7 8.19 23.24 -5.93
C LYS A 7 6.92 23.94 -5.45
N THR A 8 7.06 24.74 -4.40
CA THR A 8 5.97 25.60 -3.91
C THR A 8 5.70 26.76 -4.88
N PRO A 9 4.42 27.19 -5.07
CA PRO A 9 3.21 26.61 -4.46
C PRO A 9 2.73 25.35 -5.18
N PHE A 10 2.23 24.36 -4.41
CA PHE A 10 1.57 23.16 -4.93
C PHE A 10 0.43 22.72 -4.01
N VAL A 11 -0.53 21.98 -4.54
CA VAL A 11 -1.59 21.33 -3.79
C VAL A 11 -1.16 19.89 -3.49
N PRO A 12 -1.06 19.45 -2.23
CA PRO A 12 -0.75 18.07 -1.90
C PRO A 12 -1.95 17.15 -2.11
N GLY A 13 -1.75 15.84 -1.82
CA GLY A 13 -2.76 14.81 -1.97
C GLY A 13 -2.59 14.03 -3.28
N PHE A 14 -2.62 12.70 -3.15
CA PHE A 14 -2.25 11.83 -4.27
C PHE A 14 -3.45 11.08 -4.85
N GLU A 15 -4.47 10.82 -4.08
CA GLU A 15 -5.65 10.06 -4.46
C GLU A 15 -6.94 10.78 -4.07
N VAL A 16 -8.01 10.47 -4.79
CA VAL A 16 -9.32 11.09 -4.62
C VAL A 16 -10.43 10.12 -4.99
N ALA A 17 -11.57 10.25 -4.35
CA ALA A 17 -12.84 9.74 -4.84
C ALA A 17 -13.81 10.90 -4.98
N GLY A 18 -14.58 10.93 -6.05
CA GLY A 18 -15.50 12.03 -6.31
C GLY A 18 -16.25 11.87 -7.63
N THR A 19 -16.84 12.97 -8.07
CA THR A 19 -17.63 13.03 -9.30
C THR A 19 -16.89 13.81 -10.38
N VAL A 20 -16.86 13.29 -11.58
CA VAL A 20 -16.26 13.96 -12.74
C VAL A 20 -17.01 15.26 -13.02
N ARG A 21 -16.32 16.39 -12.91
CA ARG A 21 -16.85 17.72 -13.19
C ARG A 21 -16.62 18.16 -14.63
N GLU A 22 -15.45 17.77 -15.17
CA GLU A 22 -15.03 18.09 -16.53
C GLU A 22 -14.10 16.99 -17.03
N CYS A 23 -14.20 16.66 -18.33
CA CYS A 23 -13.34 15.69 -19.00
C CYS A 23 -13.16 16.09 -20.47
N SER A 24 -12.15 15.52 -21.14
CA SER A 24 -11.94 15.73 -22.58
C SER A 24 -13.05 15.04 -23.41
N VAL A 25 -13.23 15.49 -24.65
CA VAL A 25 -14.27 14.97 -25.56
C VAL A 25 -14.09 13.46 -25.81
N ASP A 26 -12.84 12.99 -25.89
CA ASP A 26 -12.51 11.59 -26.17
C ASP A 26 -12.28 10.78 -24.88
N SER A 27 -12.70 11.30 -23.71
CA SER A 27 -12.52 10.63 -22.43
C SER A 27 -13.40 9.38 -22.32
N LYS A 28 -12.87 8.35 -21.63
CA LYS A 28 -13.67 7.19 -21.24
C LYS A 28 -14.69 7.49 -20.13
N PHE A 29 -14.64 8.71 -19.56
CA PHE A 29 -15.55 9.19 -18.51
C PHE A 29 -16.50 10.26 -19.06
N ALA A 30 -17.65 10.39 -18.41
CA ALA A 30 -18.61 11.46 -18.62
C ALA A 30 -18.74 12.35 -17.39
N VAL A 31 -19.17 13.60 -17.55
CA VAL A 31 -19.54 14.47 -16.44
C VAL A 31 -20.66 13.80 -15.65
N GLY A 32 -20.49 13.74 -14.32
CA GLY A 32 -21.40 13.04 -13.42
C GLY A 32 -20.96 11.61 -13.06
N ASP A 33 -19.99 11.01 -13.76
CA ASP A 33 -19.46 9.69 -13.38
C ASP A 33 -18.82 9.72 -11.98
N ARG A 34 -19.13 8.73 -11.17
CA ARG A 34 -18.46 8.47 -9.90
C ARG A 34 -17.13 7.79 -10.16
N VAL A 35 -16.05 8.32 -9.60
CA VAL A 35 -14.70 7.80 -9.85
C VAL A 35 -13.83 7.76 -8.60
N VAL A 36 -12.85 6.87 -8.61
CA VAL A 36 -11.63 6.98 -7.80
C VAL A 36 -10.47 7.23 -8.75
N ALA A 37 -9.54 8.11 -8.38
CA ALA A 37 -8.45 8.47 -9.26
C ALA A 37 -7.17 8.86 -8.52
N ALA A 38 -6.02 8.62 -9.14
CA ALA A 38 -4.77 9.22 -8.73
C ALA A 38 -4.59 10.59 -9.40
N THR A 39 -4.14 11.55 -8.61
CA THR A 39 -3.89 12.92 -9.10
C THR A 39 -2.59 13.01 -9.90
N THR A 40 -2.45 14.07 -10.66
CA THR A 40 -1.23 14.33 -11.48
C THR A 40 -0.08 14.93 -10.68
N VAL A 41 -0.18 15.01 -9.33
CA VAL A 41 0.83 15.68 -8.48
C VAL A 41 2.24 15.14 -8.65
N PHE A 42 2.41 13.84 -8.91
CA PHE A 42 3.73 13.25 -9.15
C PHE A 42 4.36 13.67 -10.49
N ARG A 43 3.55 14.03 -11.47
CA ARG A 43 4.00 14.45 -12.81
C ARG A 43 4.11 15.96 -12.91
N SER A 44 3.03 16.66 -12.55
CA SER A 44 2.94 18.11 -12.68
C SER A 44 3.64 18.84 -11.52
N GLY A 45 3.78 18.16 -10.37
CA GLY A 45 4.28 18.77 -9.15
C GLY A 45 3.35 19.84 -8.55
N ARG A 46 2.09 19.96 -9.04
CA ARG A 46 1.23 21.09 -8.67
C ARG A 46 -0.18 20.70 -8.22
N HIS A 47 -0.79 19.68 -8.84
CA HIS A 47 -2.22 19.42 -8.72
C HIS A 47 -2.50 18.15 -7.94
N GLY A 48 -2.64 18.28 -6.63
CA GLY A 48 -3.05 17.20 -5.73
C GLY A 48 -4.52 17.25 -5.36
N SER A 49 -4.94 16.32 -4.51
CA SER A 49 -6.35 16.15 -4.13
C SER A 49 -6.80 16.98 -2.91
N PHE A 50 -5.88 17.69 -2.25
CA PHE A 50 -6.27 18.52 -1.10
C PHE A 50 -6.87 19.86 -1.56
N GLY A 51 -8.00 19.77 -2.23
CA GLY A 51 -8.74 20.89 -2.78
C GLY A 51 -10.16 20.47 -3.13
N GLU A 52 -11.00 21.46 -3.44
CA GLU A 52 -12.40 21.24 -3.84
C GLU A 52 -12.50 20.53 -5.20
N TYR A 53 -11.53 20.83 -6.06
CA TYR A 53 -11.33 20.19 -7.36
C TYR A 53 -9.88 19.74 -7.48
N CYS A 54 -9.66 18.68 -8.21
CA CYS A 54 -8.31 18.22 -8.54
C CYS A 54 -8.25 17.74 -10.00
N VAL A 55 -7.04 17.67 -10.53
CA VAL A 55 -6.77 17.08 -11.84
C VAL A 55 -6.24 15.66 -11.63
N ALA A 56 -6.93 14.69 -12.19
CA ALA A 56 -6.58 13.29 -12.12
C ALA A 56 -6.04 12.78 -13.46
N SER A 57 -5.23 11.71 -13.38
CA SER A 57 -4.80 10.96 -14.55
C SER A 57 -5.92 10.01 -15.00
N GLU A 58 -6.35 10.12 -16.25
CA GLU A 58 -7.39 9.25 -16.79
C GLU A 58 -6.98 7.77 -16.77
N ASN A 59 -5.69 7.49 -16.99
CA ASN A 59 -5.17 6.12 -16.96
C ASN A 59 -5.13 5.50 -15.55
N LEU A 60 -5.19 6.33 -14.50
CA LEU A 60 -5.28 5.91 -13.10
C LEU A 60 -6.60 6.34 -12.46
N ALA A 61 -7.64 6.51 -13.27
CA ALA A 61 -8.99 6.77 -12.84
C ALA A 61 -9.89 5.57 -13.19
N TYR A 62 -10.76 5.20 -12.26
CA TYR A 62 -11.63 4.04 -12.37
C TYR A 62 -13.04 4.41 -11.95
N LYS A 63 -14.05 3.92 -12.70
CA LYS A 63 -15.45 4.10 -12.31
C LYS A 63 -15.69 3.42 -10.97
N LEU A 64 -16.25 4.18 -10.02
CA LEU A 64 -16.59 3.69 -8.70
C LEU A 64 -18.00 3.11 -8.73
N PRO A 65 -18.18 1.81 -8.40
CA PRO A 65 -19.51 1.21 -8.28
C PRO A 65 -20.43 1.98 -7.32
N GLU A 66 -21.72 2.00 -7.60
CA GLU A 66 -22.70 2.75 -6.79
C GLU A 66 -22.76 2.26 -5.34
N GLU A 67 -22.51 0.98 -5.12
CA GLU A 67 -22.51 0.34 -3.79
C GLU A 67 -21.27 0.67 -2.95
N ILE A 68 -20.25 1.30 -3.53
CA ILE A 68 -19.02 1.69 -2.83
C ILE A 68 -19.11 3.20 -2.51
N SER A 69 -18.99 3.56 -1.24
CA SER A 69 -18.94 4.96 -0.86
C SER A 69 -17.65 5.65 -1.35
N TYR A 70 -17.68 6.98 -1.46
CA TYR A 70 -16.48 7.73 -1.85
C TYR A 70 -15.33 7.52 -0.85
N GLU A 71 -15.64 7.47 0.43
CA GLU A 71 -14.66 7.26 1.50
C GLU A 71 -13.97 5.89 1.35
N ALA A 72 -14.77 4.84 1.15
CA ALA A 72 -14.24 3.50 0.91
C ALA A 72 -13.42 3.46 -0.37
N GLY A 73 -13.90 4.07 -1.45
CA GLY A 73 -13.19 4.19 -2.72
C GLY A 73 -11.83 4.87 -2.58
N ALA A 74 -11.77 6.01 -1.88
CA ALA A 74 -10.53 6.72 -1.60
C ALA A 74 -9.55 5.90 -0.75
N ALA A 75 -10.06 5.14 0.23
CA ALA A 75 -9.23 4.27 1.07
C ALA A 75 -8.70 3.04 0.31
N ILE A 76 -9.43 2.57 -0.70
CA ILE A 76 -9.11 1.37 -1.50
C ILE A 76 -8.03 1.66 -2.54
N LEU A 77 -8.18 2.70 -3.34
CA LEU A 77 -7.45 2.89 -4.59
C LEU A 77 -5.95 2.59 -4.47
N MET A 78 -5.20 3.45 -3.83
CA MET A 78 -3.75 3.31 -3.82
C MET A 78 -3.27 2.20 -2.89
N SER A 79 -3.97 1.97 -1.78
CA SER A 79 -3.56 0.96 -0.81
C SER A 79 -3.65 -0.45 -1.40
N TYR A 80 -4.81 -0.78 -1.96
CA TYR A 80 -5.03 -2.14 -2.47
C TYR A 80 -4.38 -2.34 -3.84
N LEU A 81 -4.46 -1.36 -4.75
CA LEU A 81 -3.86 -1.51 -6.07
C LEU A 81 -2.32 -1.61 -5.99
N THR A 82 -1.67 -0.88 -5.08
CA THR A 82 -0.22 -1.02 -4.84
C THR A 82 0.12 -2.40 -4.28
N SER A 83 -0.64 -2.87 -3.28
CA SER A 83 -0.38 -4.18 -2.67
C SER A 83 -0.68 -5.32 -3.62
N ASP A 84 -1.73 -5.20 -4.41
CA ASP A 84 -2.07 -6.14 -5.46
C ASP A 84 -0.95 -6.24 -6.52
N PHE A 85 -0.51 -5.09 -7.03
CA PHE A 85 0.61 -5.03 -7.97
C PHE A 85 1.90 -5.64 -7.39
N ALA A 86 2.19 -5.34 -6.12
CA ALA A 86 3.36 -5.86 -5.42
C ALA A 86 3.32 -7.39 -5.30
N LEU A 87 2.20 -7.93 -4.81
CA LEU A 87 2.06 -9.35 -4.53
C LEU A 87 1.87 -10.20 -5.81
N HIS A 88 1.01 -9.75 -6.73
CA HIS A 88 0.69 -10.53 -7.94
C HIS A 88 1.65 -10.28 -9.08
N ARG A 89 1.91 -9.02 -9.45
CA ARG A 89 2.74 -8.71 -10.62
C ARG A 89 4.23 -8.82 -10.33
N ARG A 90 4.67 -8.31 -9.16
CA ARG A 90 6.08 -8.28 -8.82
C ARG A 90 6.55 -9.57 -8.16
N ALA A 91 5.95 -9.95 -7.05
CA ALA A 91 6.35 -11.14 -6.32
C ALA A 91 5.83 -12.45 -6.95
N GLN A 92 4.74 -12.40 -7.72
CA GLN A 92 4.06 -13.61 -8.20
C GLN A 92 3.79 -14.57 -7.04
N LEU A 93 3.15 -14.04 -5.99
CA LEU A 93 2.86 -14.75 -4.75
C LEU A 93 2.10 -16.04 -5.03
N LYS A 94 2.50 -17.11 -4.36
CA LYS A 94 1.88 -18.43 -4.47
C LYS A 94 1.23 -18.82 -3.16
N LYS A 95 0.22 -19.67 -3.26
CA LYS A 95 -0.38 -20.35 -2.10
C LYS A 95 0.69 -21.02 -1.25
N ASP A 96 0.48 -21.03 0.07
CA ASP A 96 1.37 -21.60 1.10
C ASP A 96 2.73 -20.91 1.27
N GLU A 97 3.08 -19.90 0.47
CA GLU A 97 4.26 -19.07 0.72
C GLU A 97 4.09 -18.23 2.00
N ILE A 98 5.21 -17.94 2.64
CA ILE A 98 5.25 -17.10 3.84
C ILE A 98 5.57 -15.67 3.44
N VAL A 99 4.65 -14.74 3.77
CA VAL A 99 4.78 -13.31 3.52
C VAL A 99 5.02 -12.58 4.83
N LEU A 100 6.14 -11.87 4.95
CA LEU A 100 6.38 -10.92 6.04
C LEU A 100 5.96 -9.51 5.57
N VAL A 101 5.05 -8.87 6.29
CA VAL A 101 4.57 -7.51 6.01
C VAL A 101 5.03 -6.56 7.09
N ASN A 102 5.91 -5.61 6.76
CA ASN A 102 6.30 -4.51 7.65
C ASN A 102 5.20 -3.44 7.72
N ALA A 103 5.09 -2.77 8.87
CA ALA A 103 4.05 -1.78 9.16
C ALA A 103 2.63 -2.28 8.79
N ALA A 104 2.34 -3.52 9.14
CA ALA A 104 1.13 -4.25 8.73
C ALA A 104 -0.19 -3.56 9.11
N ALA A 105 -0.20 -2.65 10.09
CA ALA A 105 -1.38 -1.88 10.50
C ALA A 105 -1.56 -0.53 9.77
N GLY A 106 -0.68 -0.18 8.84
CA GLY A 106 -0.87 0.99 7.95
C GLY A 106 -1.77 0.64 6.75
N GLY A 107 -2.25 1.65 6.01
CA GLY A 107 -3.20 1.43 4.91
C GLY A 107 -2.73 0.39 3.87
N VAL A 108 -1.49 0.55 3.37
CA VAL A 108 -0.90 -0.40 2.40
C VAL A 108 -0.54 -1.74 3.06
N GLY A 109 -0.13 -1.74 4.35
CA GLY A 109 0.15 -2.96 5.09
C GLY A 109 -1.09 -3.83 5.32
N ILE A 110 -2.20 -3.21 5.72
CA ILE A 110 -3.49 -3.90 5.91
C ILE A 110 -3.95 -4.53 4.60
N SER A 111 -3.86 -3.82 3.49
CA SER A 111 -4.24 -4.37 2.18
C SER A 111 -3.34 -5.53 1.76
N ALA A 112 -2.01 -5.45 2.03
CA ALA A 112 -1.09 -6.55 1.76
C ALA A 112 -1.41 -7.80 2.59
N VAL A 113 -1.72 -7.63 3.89
CA VAL A 113 -2.14 -8.74 4.77
C VAL A 113 -3.40 -9.43 4.21
N GLN A 114 -4.44 -8.66 3.89
CA GLN A 114 -5.70 -9.21 3.41
C GLN A 114 -5.54 -9.90 2.06
N LEU A 115 -4.87 -9.26 1.09
CA LEU A 115 -4.65 -9.86 -0.24
C LEU A 115 -3.78 -11.12 -0.17
N ALA A 116 -2.73 -11.12 0.65
CA ALA A 116 -1.91 -12.32 0.84
C ALA A 116 -2.71 -13.48 1.45
N LYS A 117 -3.62 -13.20 2.40
CA LYS A 117 -4.52 -14.21 2.98
C LYS A 117 -5.50 -14.76 1.93
N ILE A 118 -6.04 -13.91 1.04
CA ILE A 118 -6.92 -14.34 -0.07
C ILE A 118 -6.18 -15.31 -1.00
N GLU A 119 -4.90 -15.08 -1.27
CA GLU A 119 -4.05 -15.97 -2.08
C GLU A 119 -3.67 -17.27 -1.35
N GLY A 120 -4.07 -17.44 -0.10
CA GLY A 120 -3.76 -18.63 0.70
C GLY A 120 -2.32 -18.66 1.22
N ALA A 121 -1.64 -17.53 1.29
CA ALA A 121 -0.32 -17.40 1.89
C ALA A 121 -0.41 -17.39 3.42
N LYS A 122 0.68 -17.78 4.09
CA LYS A 122 0.90 -17.58 5.52
C LYS A 122 1.44 -16.18 5.75
N VAL A 123 0.79 -15.41 6.62
CA VAL A 123 1.11 -13.99 6.81
C VAL A 123 1.73 -13.74 8.17
N ILE A 124 2.90 -13.12 8.18
CA ILE A 124 3.56 -12.56 9.36
C ILE A 124 3.35 -11.04 9.32
N ALA A 125 2.61 -10.50 10.29
CA ALA A 125 2.33 -9.08 10.40
C ALA A 125 3.27 -8.43 11.43
N ALA A 126 4.20 -7.58 10.98
CA ALA A 126 5.10 -6.84 11.84
C ALA A 126 4.59 -5.42 12.07
N VAL A 127 4.44 -5.02 13.33
CA VAL A 127 3.88 -3.73 13.75
C VAL A 127 4.74 -3.05 14.82
N GLY A 128 4.53 -1.75 15.04
CA GLY A 128 5.35 -0.94 15.95
C GLY A 128 4.69 -0.60 17.29
N SER A 129 3.55 -1.22 17.66
CA SER A 129 2.94 -1.03 18.98
C SER A 129 2.00 -2.17 19.33
N ASN A 130 1.69 -2.33 20.63
CA ASN A 130 0.76 -3.35 21.09
C ASN A 130 -0.68 -3.05 20.63
N GLU A 131 -1.10 -1.80 20.58
CA GLU A 131 -2.38 -1.39 20.01
C GLU A 131 -2.54 -1.89 18.57
N LYS A 132 -1.51 -1.69 17.74
CA LYS A 132 -1.49 -2.17 16.36
C LYS A 132 -1.43 -3.70 16.28
N LYS A 133 -0.75 -4.34 17.24
CA LYS A 133 -0.70 -5.81 17.37
C LYS A 133 -2.08 -6.38 17.63
N GLU A 134 -2.84 -5.81 18.54
CA GLU A 134 -4.23 -6.20 18.82
C GLU A 134 -5.14 -5.92 17.61
N PHE A 135 -5.02 -4.74 17.04
CA PHE A 135 -5.86 -4.33 15.91
C PHE A 135 -5.72 -5.25 14.69
N ILE A 136 -4.49 -5.62 14.30
CA ILE A 136 -4.25 -6.38 13.07
C ILE A 136 -4.72 -7.84 13.17
N GLN A 137 -4.92 -8.37 14.38
CA GLN A 137 -5.40 -9.73 14.60
C GLN A 137 -6.76 -10.01 13.96
N GLN A 138 -7.62 -9.00 13.80
CA GLN A 138 -8.92 -9.15 13.13
C GLN A 138 -8.82 -9.65 11.68
N PHE A 139 -7.65 -9.54 11.03
CA PHE A 139 -7.38 -10.03 9.68
C PHE A 139 -6.70 -11.40 9.68
N GLU A 140 -6.63 -12.06 10.83
CA GLU A 140 -6.18 -13.44 11.02
C GLU A 140 -4.80 -13.74 10.38
N PRO A 141 -3.76 -12.89 10.60
CA PRO A 141 -2.42 -13.25 10.20
C PRO A 141 -1.93 -14.46 11.01
N ASP A 142 -1.06 -15.28 10.42
CA ASP A 142 -0.56 -16.49 11.08
C ASP A 142 0.39 -16.18 12.25
N LEU A 143 1.00 -14.96 12.22
CA LEU A 143 1.84 -14.45 13.31
C LEU A 143 1.76 -12.92 13.35
N VAL A 144 1.67 -12.35 14.55
CA VAL A 144 1.77 -10.88 14.75
C VAL A 144 2.91 -10.57 15.71
N ILE A 145 3.80 -9.67 15.30
CA ILE A 145 4.98 -9.30 16.07
C ILE A 145 5.01 -7.78 16.29
N ASN A 146 5.23 -7.36 17.52
CA ASN A 146 5.59 -5.99 17.84
C ASN A 146 7.11 -5.87 17.88
N TYR A 147 7.72 -5.41 16.76
CA TYR A 147 9.18 -5.30 16.63
C TYR A 147 9.83 -4.26 17.57
N GLN A 148 9.07 -3.47 18.31
CA GLN A 148 9.60 -2.61 19.37
C GLN A 148 9.85 -3.37 20.69
N MET A 149 9.20 -4.51 20.88
CA MET A 149 9.23 -5.29 22.12
C MET A 149 9.80 -6.70 21.92
N GLU A 150 9.75 -7.22 20.69
CA GLU A 150 10.11 -8.60 20.35
C GLU A 150 11.19 -8.60 19.27
N ASN A 151 12.13 -9.53 19.34
CA ASN A 151 13.10 -9.73 18.27
C ASN A 151 12.41 -10.42 17.10
N LEU A 152 12.27 -9.71 15.98
CA LEU A 152 11.56 -10.20 14.80
C LEU A 152 12.10 -11.55 14.31
N LYS A 153 13.43 -11.68 14.25
CA LYS A 153 14.09 -12.88 13.74
C LYS A 153 13.83 -14.08 14.64
N ASP A 154 14.03 -13.92 15.95
CA ASP A 154 13.93 -15.04 16.90
C ASP A 154 12.50 -15.60 16.93
N VAL A 155 11.48 -14.71 16.98
CA VAL A 155 10.07 -15.11 17.00
C VAL A 155 9.64 -15.78 15.68
N VAL A 156 10.12 -15.28 14.54
CA VAL A 156 9.78 -15.88 13.24
C VAL A 156 10.46 -17.24 13.07
N GLU A 157 11.75 -17.35 13.42
CA GLU A 157 12.51 -18.60 13.27
C GLU A 157 12.05 -19.68 14.28
N GLU A 158 11.59 -19.31 15.46
CA GLU A 158 10.98 -20.24 16.41
C GLU A 158 9.72 -20.89 15.84
N LYS A 159 8.85 -20.09 15.20
CA LYS A 159 7.56 -20.59 14.70
C LYS A 159 7.66 -21.30 13.35
N PHE A 160 8.48 -20.81 12.43
CA PHE A 160 8.48 -21.26 11.03
C PHE A 160 9.81 -21.88 10.57
N GLY A 161 10.80 -21.94 11.46
CA GLY A 161 12.13 -22.41 11.12
C GLY A 161 13.04 -21.32 10.54
N LYS A 162 14.25 -21.72 10.20
CA LYS A 162 15.32 -20.79 9.81
C LYS A 162 15.09 -20.20 8.43
N ARG A 163 15.10 -18.87 8.33
CA ARG A 163 14.91 -18.11 7.08
C ARG A 163 13.67 -18.58 6.28
N PRO A 164 12.46 -18.50 6.84
CA PRO A 164 11.28 -19.11 6.26
C PRO A 164 10.55 -18.21 5.26
N VAL A 165 10.88 -16.93 5.18
CA VAL A 165 10.10 -15.92 4.44
C VAL A 165 10.34 -16.02 2.94
N ASN A 166 9.28 -16.23 2.16
CA ASN A 166 9.33 -16.26 0.71
C ASN A 166 9.19 -14.86 0.10
N VAL A 167 8.31 -14.04 0.67
CA VAL A 167 8.08 -12.66 0.22
C VAL A 167 8.18 -11.71 1.42
N PHE A 168 9.05 -10.73 1.32
CA PHE A 168 9.16 -9.66 2.30
C PHE A 168 8.60 -8.37 1.72
N TYR A 169 7.48 -7.90 2.25
CA TYR A 169 6.79 -6.69 1.84
C TYR A 169 7.22 -5.54 2.73
N ASP A 170 8.08 -4.65 2.23
CA ASP A 170 8.63 -3.55 2.99
C ASP A 170 8.22 -2.17 2.45
N GLN A 171 7.54 -1.41 3.30
CA GLN A 171 7.17 0.00 3.08
C GLN A 171 7.85 0.95 4.06
N VAL A 172 8.79 0.44 4.88
CA VAL A 172 9.38 1.17 6.02
C VAL A 172 10.81 1.58 5.76
N GLY A 173 11.64 0.67 5.27
CA GLY A 173 13.10 0.86 5.21
C GLY A 173 13.75 0.85 6.59
N GLY A 174 15.00 1.32 6.67
CA GLY A 174 15.75 1.41 7.92
C GLY A 174 15.94 0.06 8.62
N GLU A 175 15.99 0.07 9.95
CA GLU A 175 16.24 -1.13 10.78
C GLU A 175 15.22 -2.27 10.53
N PRO A 176 13.88 -2.04 10.43
CA PRO A 176 12.94 -3.11 10.12
C PRO A 176 13.20 -3.80 8.77
N TYR A 177 13.74 -3.07 7.78
CA TYR A 177 14.18 -3.68 6.54
C TYR A 177 15.39 -4.59 6.74
N GLU A 178 16.38 -4.13 7.51
CA GLU A 178 17.61 -4.90 7.75
C GLU A 178 17.35 -6.22 8.50
N GLU A 179 16.37 -6.23 9.38
CA GLU A 179 15.93 -7.45 10.06
C GLU A 179 15.14 -8.36 9.12
N GLY A 180 14.16 -7.82 8.41
CA GLY A 180 13.27 -8.58 7.53
C GLY A 180 13.99 -9.27 6.37
N ILE A 181 14.97 -8.60 5.75
CA ILE A 181 15.72 -9.19 4.62
C ILE A 181 16.55 -10.42 5.04
N ARG A 182 16.96 -10.51 6.31
CA ARG A 182 17.71 -11.65 6.85
C ARG A 182 16.86 -12.91 7.00
N LEU A 183 15.54 -12.75 7.03
CA LEU A 183 14.56 -13.83 7.14
C LEU A 183 14.20 -14.48 5.81
N LEU A 184 14.60 -13.87 4.68
CA LEU A 184 14.30 -14.40 3.35
C LEU A 184 14.93 -15.79 3.14
N SER A 185 14.13 -16.71 2.65
CA SER A 185 14.56 -18.03 2.15
C SER A 185 15.48 -17.90 0.93
N SER A 186 16.05 -18.99 0.46
CA SER A 186 16.62 -19.02 -0.88
C SER A 186 15.51 -18.75 -1.91
N GLU A 187 15.81 -17.96 -2.96
CA GLU A 187 14.86 -17.46 -3.96
C GLU A 187 13.78 -16.53 -3.40
N GLY A 188 13.95 -16.08 -2.15
CA GLY A 188 13.07 -15.10 -1.52
C GLY A 188 13.11 -13.75 -2.23
N ARG A 189 11.99 -13.02 -2.20
CA ARG A 189 11.80 -11.74 -2.87
C ARG A 189 11.50 -10.65 -1.83
N ALA A 190 12.33 -9.60 -1.79
CA ALA A 190 12.02 -8.38 -1.03
C ALA A 190 11.37 -7.35 -1.95
N LEU A 191 10.16 -6.95 -1.62
CA LEU A 191 9.38 -5.91 -2.30
C LEU A 191 9.66 -4.56 -1.66
N ILE A 192 10.30 -3.66 -2.38
CA ILE A 192 10.60 -2.31 -1.93
C ILE A 192 9.44 -1.40 -2.33
N VAL A 193 8.53 -1.17 -1.38
CA VAL A 193 7.29 -0.42 -1.59
C VAL A 193 7.42 1.04 -1.16
N GLY A 194 8.21 1.29 -0.12
CA GLY A 194 8.40 2.64 0.40
C GLY A 194 9.44 2.74 1.50
N PHE A 195 9.64 3.96 2.00
CA PHE A 195 10.63 4.28 3.03
C PHE A 195 10.00 5.19 4.10
N ALA A 196 8.93 4.71 4.74
CA ALA A 196 8.20 5.49 5.74
C ALA A 196 9.03 5.86 6.97
N SER A 197 10.17 5.17 7.21
CA SER A 197 11.13 5.56 8.25
C SER A 197 11.90 6.84 7.92
N GLY A 198 11.93 7.24 6.65
CA GLY A 198 12.83 8.28 6.13
C GLY A 198 14.25 7.77 5.81
N ASN A 199 14.59 6.56 6.24
CA ASN A 199 15.90 5.95 6.03
C ASN A 199 15.85 4.98 4.87
N ILE A 200 16.53 5.29 3.78
CA ILE A 200 16.66 4.42 2.61
C ILE A 200 17.82 3.46 2.85
N PRO A 201 17.56 2.14 2.96
CA PRO A 201 18.62 1.17 3.21
C PRO A 201 19.52 1.01 1.99
N SER A 202 20.79 0.64 2.23
CA SER A 202 21.69 0.19 1.16
C SER A 202 21.97 -1.31 1.32
N GLN A 203 21.98 -2.03 0.19
CA GLN A 203 22.16 -3.47 0.18
C GLN A 203 23.42 -3.86 -0.59
N LEU A 204 24.31 -4.63 0.05
CA LEU A 204 25.47 -5.18 -0.63
C LEU A 204 25.05 -6.23 -1.68
N LEU A 205 25.49 -6.08 -2.91
CA LEU A 205 25.20 -7.04 -3.99
C LEU A 205 25.74 -8.44 -3.67
N SER A 206 26.88 -8.54 -2.98
CA SER A 206 27.42 -9.82 -2.52
C SER A 206 26.46 -10.58 -1.58
N TYR A 207 25.68 -9.85 -0.78
CA TYR A 207 24.65 -10.46 0.08
C TYR A 207 23.55 -11.13 -0.75
N LEU A 208 23.07 -10.45 -1.80
CA LEU A 208 22.06 -10.98 -2.70
C LEU A 208 22.56 -12.26 -3.38
N LEU A 209 23.80 -12.22 -3.88
CA LEU A 209 24.46 -13.35 -4.53
C LEU A 209 24.56 -14.56 -3.59
N VAL A 210 25.11 -14.36 -2.39
CA VAL A 210 25.35 -15.47 -1.42
C VAL A 210 24.07 -16.03 -0.84
N LYS A 211 23.03 -15.20 -0.69
CA LYS A 211 21.73 -15.60 -0.14
C LYS A 211 20.75 -16.07 -1.20
N ASN A 212 21.07 -15.88 -2.48
CA ASN A 212 20.23 -16.22 -3.61
C ASN A 212 18.82 -15.60 -3.50
N ILE A 213 18.76 -14.27 -3.26
CA ILE A 213 17.52 -13.51 -3.06
C ILE A 213 17.39 -12.39 -4.08
N SER A 214 16.18 -11.85 -4.26
CA SER A 214 15.88 -10.77 -5.18
C SER A 214 15.36 -9.53 -4.45
N LEU A 215 15.80 -8.34 -4.91
CA LEU A 215 15.18 -7.07 -4.55
C LEU A 215 14.32 -6.59 -5.72
N MET A 216 13.06 -6.23 -5.44
CA MET A 216 12.09 -5.84 -6.45
C MET A 216 11.48 -4.49 -6.10
N GLY A 217 11.70 -3.47 -6.93
CA GLY A 217 11.02 -2.19 -6.80
C GLY A 217 9.53 -2.32 -7.10
N VAL A 218 8.71 -1.62 -6.32
CA VAL A 218 7.26 -1.54 -6.48
C VAL A 218 6.88 -0.08 -6.72
N PHE A 219 6.74 0.28 -8.00
CA PHE A 219 6.30 1.61 -8.41
C PHE A 219 5.16 1.47 -9.42
N MET A 220 3.97 1.17 -8.91
CA MET A 220 2.76 0.84 -9.68
C MET A 220 2.36 1.95 -10.67
N ILE A 221 2.57 3.20 -10.30
CA ILE A 221 2.18 4.36 -11.13
C ILE A 221 2.86 4.36 -12.51
N SER A 222 4.07 3.81 -12.63
CA SER A 222 4.74 3.71 -13.93
C SER A 222 3.95 2.88 -14.94
N PHE A 223 3.15 1.93 -14.45
CA PHE A 223 2.35 1.03 -15.28
C PHE A 223 1.11 1.66 -15.92
N GLU A 224 0.76 2.88 -15.56
CA GLU A 224 -0.39 3.59 -16.18
C GLU A 224 -0.25 3.76 -17.71
N ASN A 225 0.98 3.75 -18.23
CA ASN A 225 1.25 3.81 -19.66
C ASN A 225 1.81 2.50 -20.23
N GLU A 226 2.34 1.62 -19.39
CA GLU A 226 2.94 0.36 -19.81
C GLU A 226 1.88 -0.75 -19.96
N ASP A 227 0.94 -0.83 -19.02
CA ASP A 227 -0.08 -1.89 -18.99
C ASP A 227 -1.34 -1.40 -18.23
N LYS A 228 -2.01 -0.38 -18.79
CA LYS A 228 -3.22 0.19 -18.19
C LYS A 228 -4.36 -0.83 -18.05
N GLU A 229 -4.46 -1.76 -19.00
CA GLU A 229 -5.50 -2.81 -18.99
C GLU A 229 -5.29 -3.78 -17.81
N TYR A 230 -4.04 -4.07 -17.46
CA TYR A 230 -3.74 -4.83 -16.26
C TYR A 230 -4.27 -4.12 -15.02
N LEU A 231 -3.96 -2.83 -14.87
CA LEU A 231 -4.41 -2.04 -13.71
C LEU A 231 -5.95 -1.96 -13.64
N GLU A 232 -6.62 -1.79 -14.78
CA GLU A 232 -8.10 -1.78 -14.83
C GLU A 232 -8.69 -3.12 -14.38
N ARG A 233 -8.17 -4.24 -14.88
CA ARG A 233 -8.64 -5.57 -14.46
C ARG A 233 -8.42 -5.80 -12.98
N ARG A 234 -7.25 -5.41 -12.45
CA ARG A 234 -6.93 -5.58 -11.02
C ARG A 234 -7.81 -4.70 -10.13
N MET A 235 -8.05 -3.45 -10.55
CA MET A 235 -8.94 -2.56 -9.80
C MET A 235 -10.37 -3.10 -9.74
N LYS A 236 -10.87 -3.65 -10.85
CA LYS A 236 -12.16 -4.34 -10.86
C LYS A 236 -12.18 -5.51 -9.88
N THR A 237 -11.17 -6.37 -9.90
CA THR A 237 -11.05 -7.49 -8.94
C THR A 237 -11.06 -7.00 -7.48
N ILE A 238 -10.39 -5.89 -7.18
CA ILE A 238 -10.36 -5.29 -5.84
C ILE A 238 -11.77 -4.80 -5.45
N PHE A 239 -12.50 -4.16 -6.35
CA PHE A 239 -13.89 -3.76 -6.08
C PHE A 239 -14.78 -4.99 -5.86
N ASP A 240 -14.63 -6.04 -6.66
CA ASP A 240 -15.36 -7.30 -6.47
C ASP A 240 -15.07 -7.92 -5.10
N HIS A 241 -13.82 -7.90 -4.65
CA HIS A 241 -13.46 -8.33 -3.30
C HIS A 241 -14.15 -7.50 -2.21
N TYR A 242 -14.22 -6.19 -2.38
CA TYR A 242 -14.91 -5.31 -1.43
C TYR A 242 -16.42 -5.59 -1.39
N LEU A 243 -17.07 -5.70 -2.54
CA LEU A 243 -18.51 -5.98 -2.66
C LEU A 243 -18.87 -7.36 -2.08
N ASN A 244 -17.99 -8.35 -2.28
CA ASN A 244 -18.11 -9.68 -1.70
C ASN A 244 -17.66 -9.77 -0.24
N LYS A 245 -17.25 -8.65 0.39
CA LYS A 245 -16.80 -8.56 1.78
C LYS A 245 -15.58 -9.45 2.10
N THR A 246 -14.77 -9.80 1.10
CA THR A 246 -13.51 -10.54 1.28
C THR A 246 -12.34 -9.62 1.65
N ILE A 247 -12.48 -8.31 1.40
CA ILE A 247 -11.60 -7.28 1.94
C ILE A 247 -12.42 -6.26 2.74
N LYS A 248 -11.74 -5.65 3.74
CA LYS A 248 -12.30 -4.61 4.59
C LYS A 248 -11.27 -3.47 4.70
N PRO A 249 -11.39 -2.42 3.89
CA PRO A 249 -10.51 -1.25 4.02
C PRO A 249 -10.73 -0.60 5.39
N VAL A 250 -9.63 -0.20 6.01
CA VAL A 250 -9.64 0.49 7.30
C VAL A 250 -9.29 1.95 7.06
N TYR A 251 -10.19 2.81 7.47
CA TYR A 251 -10.00 4.26 7.35
C TYR A 251 -10.75 5.01 8.45
N GLU A 252 -10.24 6.17 8.78
CA GLU A 252 -10.89 7.19 9.61
C GLU A 252 -11.27 8.36 8.72
N THR A 253 -12.50 8.86 8.86
CA THR A 253 -12.95 10.07 8.16
C THR A 253 -12.71 11.28 9.02
N ILE A 254 -12.22 12.36 8.42
CA ILE A 254 -11.96 13.63 9.08
C ILE A 254 -12.55 14.78 8.27
N ASN A 255 -12.79 15.90 8.92
CA ASN A 255 -13.10 17.13 8.19
C ASN A 255 -11.86 17.64 7.45
N PHE A 256 -12.07 18.28 6.32
CA PHE A 256 -10.99 18.79 5.48
C PHE A 256 -10.03 19.74 6.25
N ASP A 257 -10.56 20.55 7.15
CA ASP A 257 -9.78 21.51 7.94
C ASP A 257 -8.83 20.86 8.95
N GLU A 258 -9.00 19.57 9.24
CA GLU A 258 -8.15 18.81 10.15
C GLU A 258 -6.91 18.18 9.47
N ILE A 259 -6.77 18.30 8.15
CA ILE A 259 -5.71 17.63 7.37
C ILE A 259 -4.32 17.85 7.97
N ILE A 260 -3.98 19.08 8.35
CA ILE A 260 -2.64 19.40 8.88
C ILE A 260 -2.35 18.58 10.14
N LYS A 261 -3.28 18.53 11.09
CA LYS A 261 -3.16 17.72 12.32
C LYS A 261 -2.94 16.24 12.01
N TYR A 262 -3.69 15.70 11.05
CA TYR A 262 -3.57 14.29 10.70
C TYR A 262 -2.32 13.96 9.88
N LEU A 263 -1.79 14.89 9.10
CA LEU A 263 -0.48 14.73 8.46
C LEU A 263 0.65 14.60 9.49
N GLU A 264 0.59 15.34 10.61
CA GLU A 264 1.52 15.20 11.73
C GLU A 264 1.38 13.84 12.42
N LEU A 265 0.16 13.35 12.62
CA LEU A 265 -0.11 12.03 13.19
C LEU A 265 0.40 10.91 12.28
N ILE A 266 0.21 11.02 10.97
CA ILE A 266 0.76 10.08 9.98
C ILE A 266 2.29 10.11 10.02
N GLY A 267 2.88 11.29 10.04
CA GLY A 267 4.33 11.48 10.14
C GLY A 267 4.93 10.86 11.41
N SER A 268 4.22 10.91 12.52
CA SER A 268 4.60 10.28 13.81
C SER A 268 4.23 8.80 13.90
N ARG A 269 3.66 8.20 12.85
CA ARG A 269 3.25 6.78 12.77
C ARG A 269 2.22 6.35 13.82
N LYS A 270 1.38 7.28 14.29
CA LYS A 270 0.34 7.02 15.30
C LYS A 270 -1.01 6.61 14.71
N THR A 271 -1.13 6.58 13.38
CA THR A 271 -2.37 6.19 12.70
C THR A 271 -2.45 4.68 12.44
N ILE A 272 -3.68 4.17 12.34
CA ILE A 272 -4.03 2.84 11.87
C ILE A 272 -4.85 3.00 10.59
N GLY A 273 -4.55 2.21 9.56
CA GLY A 273 -5.25 2.31 8.28
C GLY A 273 -4.99 3.60 7.52
N ARG A 274 -6.03 4.13 6.89
CA ARG A 274 -6.01 5.35 6.06
C ARG A 274 -6.76 6.48 6.74
N ILE A 275 -6.40 7.71 6.38
CA ILE A 275 -7.16 8.90 6.74
C ILE A 275 -7.81 9.44 5.47
N VAL A 276 -9.12 9.64 5.51
CA VAL A 276 -9.92 10.15 4.40
C VAL A 276 -10.54 11.49 4.81
N ALA A 277 -10.07 12.56 4.18
CA ALA A 277 -10.60 13.90 4.43
C ALA A 277 -11.86 14.13 3.58
N LEU A 278 -12.94 14.56 4.24
CA LEU A 278 -14.23 14.88 3.62
C LEU A 278 -14.36 16.39 3.38
N ARG A 279 -14.95 16.74 2.24
CA ARG A 279 -15.26 18.12 1.91
C ARG A 279 -16.71 18.25 1.41
#